data_af9383f92e35a8e6bc7f62375881851f
#
_entry.id   af9383f92e35a8e6bc7f62375881851f
#
_cell.length_a   1.000
_cell.length_b   1.000
_cell.length_c   1.000
_cell.angle_alpha   90.00
_cell.angle_beta   90.00
_cell.angle_gamma   90.00
#
_symmetry.space_group_name_H-M   'P 1'
#
loop_
_entity.id
_entity.type
_entity.pdbx_description
1 polymer ?
#
loop_
_entity_poly.entity_id
_entity_poly.type
_entity_poly.pdbx_seq_one_letter_code
_entity_poly.pdbx_strand_id
1 'polypeptide(L)'
;MRRIFACILLLAAPLLAQSRFDSGREAAATATGPAFEVSLGYVYFSMPLPSQRIGLTGVDASALVKFDRYWALKADSTYARSGNVFDTGHSANVLSFLGGPVFYPPVFRKAGIFIEGLVGASRVESAAPLNGASYLQGWVARPSYAVGGGVEHSLFSSLGVRVQGDYQHTTFGDSAGAIQGQNDLRLTTSMFYRFGNRE
;
A
#
# COMPACT_ATOMS: atom_id res chain seq x y z
N MET A 1 -20.44 -8.90 9.48
CA MET A 1 -19.33 -8.25 8.79
C MET A 1 -19.62 -6.85 8.17
N ARG A 2 -20.82 -6.29 8.31
CA ARG A 2 -21.18 -4.95 7.75
C ARG A 2 -20.77 -3.73 8.61
N ARG A 3 -20.26 -3.94 9.83
CA ARG A 3 -20.04 -2.84 10.82
C ARG A 3 -18.62 -2.28 10.86
N ILE A 4 -17.64 -2.92 10.23
CA ILE A 4 -16.22 -2.49 10.30
C ILE A 4 -15.91 -1.40 9.24
N PHE A 5 -16.63 -1.39 8.12
CA PHE A 5 -16.41 -0.37 7.07
C PHE A 5 -16.84 1.05 7.46
N ALA A 6 -17.79 1.17 8.39
CA ALA A 6 -18.29 2.49 8.82
C ALA A 6 -17.30 3.24 9.73
N CYS A 7 -16.42 2.55 10.45
CA CYS A 7 -15.48 3.20 11.36
C CYS A 7 -14.28 3.84 10.65
N ILE A 8 -13.87 3.32 9.50
CA ILE A 8 -12.70 3.86 8.75
C ILE A 8 -13.07 5.18 8.06
N LEU A 9 -14.30 5.30 7.57
CA LEU A 9 -14.78 6.54 6.93
C LEU A 9 -15.02 7.69 7.93
N LEU A 10 -15.32 7.40 9.18
CA LEU A 10 -15.55 8.40 10.23
C LEU A 10 -14.26 9.02 10.79
N LEU A 11 -13.11 8.35 10.64
CA LEU A 11 -11.81 8.87 11.05
C LEU A 11 -11.18 9.83 10.01
N ALA A 12 -11.63 9.79 8.77
CA ALA A 12 -11.14 10.69 7.71
C ALA A 12 -11.82 12.09 7.71
N ALA A 13 -13.03 12.20 8.25
CA ALA A 13 -13.81 13.42 8.22
C ALA A 13 -13.23 14.60 9.07
N PRO A 14 -12.66 14.39 10.28
CA PRO A 14 -12.09 15.48 11.05
C PRO A 14 -10.77 16.01 10.49
N LEU A 15 -10.03 15.23 9.68
CA LEU A 15 -8.76 15.66 9.07
C LEU A 15 -8.94 16.74 8.00
N LEU A 16 -10.08 16.80 7.36
CA LEU A 16 -10.38 17.81 6.32
C LEU A 16 -10.83 19.16 6.92
N ALA A 17 -11.30 19.17 8.17
CA ALA A 17 -11.81 20.39 8.82
C ALA A 17 -10.70 21.26 9.44
N GLN A 18 -9.51 20.72 9.69
CA GLN A 18 -8.40 21.44 10.33
C GLN A 18 -7.48 22.19 9.35
N SER A 19 -7.67 22.04 8.04
CA SER A 19 -6.82 22.66 7.02
C SER A 19 -6.98 24.20 6.91
N ARG A 20 -7.85 24.82 7.70
CA ARG A 20 -8.09 26.26 7.68
C ARG A 20 -7.22 27.10 8.60
N PHE A 21 -6.38 26.48 9.45
CA PHE A 21 -5.64 27.24 10.48
C PHE A 21 -4.15 27.47 10.18
N ASP A 22 -3.61 26.99 9.06
CA ASP A 22 -2.17 27.09 8.78
C ASP A 22 -1.83 27.92 7.54
N SER A 23 -2.56 29.02 7.31
CA SER A 23 -2.29 29.97 6.21
C SER A 23 -1.10 30.91 6.48
N GLY A 24 -0.34 30.69 7.54
CA GLY A 24 0.72 31.60 8.00
C GLY A 24 2.17 31.10 7.85
N ARG A 25 2.40 29.90 7.28
CA ARG A 25 3.75 29.32 7.21
C ARG A 25 4.19 28.92 5.80
N GLU A 26 3.93 29.79 4.83
CA GLU A 26 4.61 29.74 3.53
C GLU A 26 5.99 30.45 3.64
N ALA A 27 6.88 29.95 4.49
CA ALA A 27 8.29 30.20 4.30
C ALA A 27 8.78 29.19 3.26
N ALA A 28 9.11 29.66 2.08
CA ALA A 28 9.68 28.90 0.99
C ALA A 28 10.93 28.13 1.50
N ALA A 29 10.76 26.88 1.87
CA ALA A 29 11.85 25.99 2.09
C ALA A 29 12.38 25.56 0.72
N THR A 30 13.38 26.24 0.22
CA THR A 30 14.35 25.74 -0.75
C THR A 30 15.16 24.65 -0.06
N ALA A 31 14.54 23.48 0.13
CA ALA A 31 15.26 22.32 0.63
C ALA A 31 16.20 21.82 -0.48
N THR A 32 17.48 22.10 -0.34
CA THR A 32 18.57 21.80 -1.30
C THR A 32 19.11 20.37 -1.11
N GLY A 33 18.31 19.43 -0.64
CA GLY A 33 18.74 18.04 -0.45
C GLY A 33 17.60 17.02 -0.59
N PRO A 34 17.93 15.75 -0.93
CA PRO A 34 16.94 14.71 -0.98
C PRO A 34 16.35 14.46 0.42
N ALA A 35 15.03 14.53 0.55
CA ALA A 35 14.35 14.14 1.78
C ALA A 35 14.12 12.63 1.76
N PHE A 36 14.52 11.96 2.85
CA PHE A 36 14.31 10.54 3.06
C PHE A 36 13.16 10.30 4.03
N GLU A 37 12.25 9.41 3.67
CA GLU A 37 11.13 9.03 4.53
C GLU A 37 11.13 7.51 4.76
N VAL A 38 10.75 7.09 5.96
CA VAL A 38 10.39 5.69 6.26
C VAL A 38 8.97 5.66 6.76
N SER A 39 8.24 4.61 6.40
CA SER A 39 6.88 4.44 6.90
C SER A 39 6.64 3.01 7.37
N LEU A 40 5.70 2.90 8.32
CA LEU A 40 5.19 1.64 8.82
C LEU A 40 3.67 1.75 8.95
N GLY A 41 2.95 0.71 8.53
CA GLY A 41 1.50 0.76 8.51
C GLY A 41 0.81 -0.57 8.54
N TYR A 42 -0.51 -0.47 8.54
CA TYR A 42 -1.45 -1.57 8.41
C TYR A 42 -1.90 -1.67 6.96
N VAL A 43 -1.98 -2.89 6.44
CA VAL A 43 -2.44 -3.18 5.09
C VAL A 43 -3.62 -4.14 5.09
N TYR A 44 -4.54 -3.89 4.18
CA TYR A 44 -5.63 -4.78 3.83
C TYR A 44 -5.58 -5.11 2.34
N PHE A 45 -5.50 -6.41 2.02
CA PHE A 45 -5.62 -6.93 0.67
C PHE A 45 -7.00 -7.52 0.44
N SER A 46 -7.58 -7.24 -0.70
CA SER A 46 -8.79 -7.89 -1.19
C SER A 46 -8.46 -8.65 -2.47
N MET A 47 -8.27 -9.96 -2.35
CA MET A 47 -7.91 -10.86 -3.44
C MET A 47 -9.16 -11.51 -4.04
N PRO A 48 -9.44 -11.37 -5.34
CA PRO A 48 -10.54 -12.09 -5.99
C PRO A 48 -10.15 -13.56 -6.21
N LEU A 49 -11.07 -14.43 -5.92
CA LEU A 49 -11.05 -15.85 -6.30
C LEU A 49 -12.26 -16.15 -7.19
N PRO A 50 -12.29 -17.26 -7.91
CA PRO A 50 -13.37 -17.55 -8.87
C PRO A 50 -14.79 -17.48 -8.30
N SER A 51 -14.98 -17.78 -7.00
CA SER A 51 -16.30 -17.79 -6.37
C SER A 51 -16.52 -16.64 -5.38
N GLN A 52 -15.47 -16.03 -4.83
CA GLN A 52 -15.58 -14.99 -3.79
C GLN A 52 -14.24 -14.26 -3.59
N ARG A 53 -14.24 -13.21 -2.76
CA ARG A 53 -13.02 -12.45 -2.41
C ARG A 53 -12.53 -12.85 -1.04
N ILE A 54 -11.20 -12.96 -0.90
CA ILE A 54 -10.53 -13.15 0.39
C ILE A 54 -9.95 -11.83 0.86
N GLY A 55 -10.15 -11.51 2.15
CA GLY A 55 -9.46 -10.43 2.82
C GLY A 55 -8.23 -10.94 3.55
N LEU A 56 -7.07 -10.34 3.29
CA LEU A 56 -5.85 -10.57 4.06
C LEU A 56 -5.49 -9.26 4.77
N THR A 57 -4.95 -9.38 5.97
CA THR A 57 -4.53 -8.23 6.77
C THR A 57 -3.10 -8.39 7.20
N GLY A 58 -2.38 -7.28 7.38
CA GLY A 58 -1.00 -7.36 7.73
C GLY A 58 -0.31 -6.02 7.93
N VAL A 59 0.98 -6.01 7.68
CA VAL A 59 1.86 -4.85 7.87
C VAL A 59 2.51 -4.44 6.57
N ASP A 60 2.76 -3.16 6.45
CA ASP A 60 3.44 -2.52 5.34
C ASP A 60 4.58 -1.68 5.87
N ALA A 61 5.74 -1.75 5.23
CA ALA A 61 6.89 -0.93 5.51
C ALA A 61 7.45 -0.36 4.22
N SER A 62 7.67 0.95 4.16
CA SER A 62 8.26 1.55 2.97
C SER A 62 9.35 2.57 3.29
N ALA A 63 10.25 2.75 2.32
CA ALA A 63 11.23 3.82 2.29
C ALA A 63 11.02 4.64 1.02
N LEU A 64 11.12 5.98 1.15
CA LEU A 64 10.88 6.89 0.05
C LEU A 64 11.95 7.98 0.06
N VAL A 65 12.49 8.27 -1.13
CA VAL A 65 13.46 9.35 -1.35
C VAL A 65 12.85 10.37 -2.29
N LYS A 66 12.64 11.59 -1.84
CA LYS A 66 12.17 12.72 -2.65
C LYS A 66 13.36 13.41 -3.28
N PHE A 67 13.41 13.43 -4.62
CA PHE A 67 14.47 14.11 -5.38
C PHE A 67 14.16 15.59 -5.57
N ASP A 68 12.88 15.87 -5.80
CA ASP A 68 12.38 17.23 -5.89
C ASP A 68 10.97 17.31 -5.28
N ARG A 69 10.28 18.44 -5.56
CA ARG A 69 8.92 18.69 -5.05
C ARG A 69 7.82 17.86 -5.70
N TYR A 70 8.12 17.20 -6.83
CA TYR A 70 7.14 16.45 -7.62
C TYR A 70 7.44 14.96 -7.69
N TRP A 71 8.72 14.58 -7.60
CA TRP A 71 9.15 13.22 -7.83
C TRP A 71 9.84 12.60 -6.63
N ALA A 72 9.49 11.37 -6.37
CA ALA A 72 10.16 10.52 -5.39
C ALA A 72 10.33 9.10 -5.96
N LEU A 73 11.22 8.34 -5.33
CA LEU A 73 11.36 6.90 -5.53
C LEU A 73 10.96 6.20 -4.23
N LYS A 74 10.13 5.17 -4.34
CA LYS A 74 9.65 4.37 -3.22
C LYS A 74 10.14 2.93 -3.34
N ALA A 75 10.53 2.34 -2.22
CA ALA A 75 10.66 0.90 -2.02
C ALA A 75 9.63 0.48 -0.97
N ASP A 76 8.89 -0.57 -1.25
CA ASP A 76 7.71 -0.99 -0.50
C ASP A 76 7.82 -2.49 -0.20
N SER A 77 7.56 -2.87 1.04
CA SER A 77 7.55 -4.26 1.50
C SER A 77 6.27 -4.50 2.29
N THR A 78 5.47 -5.45 1.85
CA THR A 78 4.18 -5.75 2.45
C THR A 78 4.09 -7.22 2.81
N TYR A 79 3.64 -7.52 4.04
CA TYR A 79 3.28 -8.86 4.48
C TYR A 79 1.82 -8.86 4.93
N ALA A 80 1.01 -9.73 4.35
CA ALA A 80 -0.39 -9.89 4.72
C ALA A 80 -0.76 -11.38 4.86
N ARG A 81 -1.68 -11.67 5.79
CA ARG A 81 -2.12 -13.02 6.12
C ARG A 81 -3.62 -13.08 6.30
N SER A 82 -4.21 -14.20 5.87
CA SER A 82 -5.54 -14.66 6.27
C SER A 82 -5.42 -15.98 7.02
N GLY A 83 -5.93 -16.05 8.23
CA GLY A 83 -5.78 -17.24 9.10
C GLY A 83 -6.78 -18.35 8.82
N ASN A 84 -7.89 -18.03 8.16
CA ASN A 84 -8.96 -19.00 7.86
C ASN A 84 -9.59 -18.65 6.51
N VAL A 85 -9.08 -19.28 5.47
CA VAL A 85 -9.58 -19.08 4.10
C VAL A 85 -10.82 -19.97 3.92
N PHE A 86 -11.99 -19.34 3.74
CA PHE A 86 -13.27 -20.02 3.52
C PHE A 86 -13.72 -21.03 4.59
N ASP A 87 -13.39 -20.77 5.85
CA ASP A 87 -13.66 -21.68 6.97
C ASP A 87 -13.06 -23.10 6.81
N THR A 88 -12.02 -23.22 5.99
CA THR A 88 -11.32 -24.49 5.76
C THR A 88 -10.23 -24.76 6.77
N GLY A 89 -9.92 -23.80 7.68
CA GLY A 89 -8.78 -23.89 8.60
C GLY A 89 -7.41 -23.65 7.93
N HIS A 90 -7.38 -23.37 6.63
CA HIS A 90 -6.14 -23.10 5.90
C HIS A 90 -5.79 -21.61 5.91
N SER A 91 -4.50 -21.29 5.95
CA SER A 91 -4.01 -19.92 5.91
C SER A 91 -3.47 -19.56 4.52
N ALA A 92 -3.59 -18.29 4.16
CA ALA A 92 -2.92 -17.71 3.00
C ALA A 92 -2.01 -16.57 3.46
N ASN A 93 -0.79 -16.54 2.94
CA ASN A 93 0.21 -15.51 3.22
C ASN A 93 0.65 -14.88 1.90
N VAL A 94 0.80 -13.56 1.91
CA VAL A 94 1.33 -12.78 0.79
C VAL A 94 2.48 -11.94 1.30
N LEU A 95 3.61 -11.99 0.59
CA LEU A 95 4.76 -11.13 0.81
C LEU A 95 5.10 -10.44 -0.51
N SER A 96 5.09 -9.11 -0.53
CA SER A 96 5.39 -8.32 -1.73
C SER A 96 6.58 -7.41 -1.49
N PHE A 97 7.45 -7.28 -2.51
CA PHE A 97 8.53 -6.30 -2.57
C PHE A 97 8.40 -5.55 -3.88
N LEU A 98 8.04 -4.29 -3.80
CA LEU A 98 7.79 -3.44 -4.95
C LEU A 98 8.63 -2.16 -4.85
N GLY A 99 8.95 -1.57 -6.00
CA GLY A 99 9.64 -0.28 -6.03
C GLY A 99 9.32 0.48 -7.29
N GLY A 100 9.35 1.81 -7.21
CA GLY A 100 9.05 2.64 -8.37
C GLY A 100 8.82 4.10 -8.05
N PRO A 101 8.49 4.90 -9.08
CA PRO A 101 8.28 6.32 -8.95
C PRO A 101 6.97 6.67 -8.26
N VAL A 102 7.04 7.77 -7.51
CA VAL A 102 5.90 8.45 -6.89
C VAL A 102 5.86 9.87 -7.42
N PHE A 103 4.70 10.32 -7.89
CA PHE A 103 4.50 11.65 -8.41
C PHE A 103 3.50 12.43 -7.56
N TYR A 104 3.87 13.66 -7.19
CA TYR A 104 3.06 14.61 -6.44
C TYR A 104 2.54 15.70 -7.38
N PRO A 105 1.28 15.62 -7.86
CA PRO A 105 0.74 16.60 -8.79
C PRO A 105 0.74 18.02 -8.22
N PRO A 106 1.19 19.04 -8.99
CA PRO A 106 1.31 20.42 -8.49
C PRO A 106 -0.02 21.02 -8.04
N VAL A 107 -1.13 20.66 -8.70
CA VAL A 107 -2.47 21.14 -8.40
C VAL A 107 -2.97 20.68 -7.01
N PHE A 108 -2.54 19.49 -6.58
CA PHE A 108 -2.98 18.88 -5.32
C PHE A 108 -1.92 18.89 -4.23
N ARG A 109 -0.83 19.63 -4.42
CA ARG A 109 0.31 19.62 -3.49
C ARG A 109 -0.05 20.03 -2.05
N LYS A 110 -0.97 20.98 -1.89
CA LYS A 110 -1.46 21.42 -0.57
C LYS A 110 -2.26 20.33 0.16
N ALA A 111 -2.89 19.42 -0.59
CA ALA A 111 -3.64 18.30 -0.04
C ALA A 111 -2.79 17.04 0.17
N GLY A 112 -1.49 17.07 -0.19
CA GLY A 112 -0.60 15.92 -0.06
C GLY A 112 -1.00 14.72 -0.93
N ILE A 113 -1.68 14.95 -2.07
CA ILE A 113 -2.10 13.87 -2.96
C ILE A 113 -0.90 13.39 -3.77
N PHE A 114 -0.79 12.09 -3.95
CA PHE A 114 0.23 11.46 -4.80
C PHE A 114 -0.36 10.31 -5.61
N ILE A 115 0.33 9.96 -6.68
CA ILE A 115 0.10 8.76 -7.48
C ILE A 115 1.41 7.99 -7.58
N GLU A 116 1.33 6.65 -7.68
CA GLU A 116 2.51 5.80 -7.74
C GLU A 116 2.34 4.66 -8.74
N GLY A 117 3.50 4.24 -9.30
CA GLY A 117 3.61 3.04 -10.11
C GLY A 117 4.78 2.22 -9.62
N LEU A 118 4.51 1.01 -9.13
CA LEU A 118 5.50 0.16 -8.50
C LEU A 118 5.62 -1.15 -9.28
N VAL A 119 6.84 -1.68 -9.37
CA VAL A 119 7.14 -2.98 -9.99
C VAL A 119 8.03 -3.79 -9.07
N GLY A 120 7.95 -5.12 -9.15
CA GLY A 120 8.78 -5.99 -8.33
C GLY A 120 8.32 -7.44 -8.35
N ALA A 121 8.28 -8.07 -7.19
CA ALA A 121 7.87 -9.46 -7.04
C ALA A 121 6.97 -9.64 -5.83
N SER A 122 6.00 -10.53 -5.97
CA SER A 122 5.17 -11.01 -4.86
C SER A 122 5.34 -12.51 -4.69
N ARG A 123 5.33 -12.95 -3.43
CA ARG A 123 5.34 -14.36 -3.05
C ARG A 123 4.04 -14.69 -2.34
N VAL A 124 3.41 -15.76 -2.74
CA VAL A 124 2.20 -16.28 -2.10
C VAL A 124 2.47 -17.67 -1.59
N GLU A 125 2.04 -17.93 -0.37
CA GLU A 125 1.90 -19.24 0.20
C GLU A 125 0.42 -19.47 0.49
N SER A 126 -0.16 -20.47 -0.13
CA SER A 126 -1.57 -20.81 0.09
C SER A 126 -1.69 -22.33 0.24
N ALA A 127 -2.49 -22.73 1.21
CA ALA A 127 -2.92 -24.11 1.40
C ALA A 127 -4.36 -24.34 0.90
N ALA A 128 -4.90 -23.43 0.10
CA ALA A 128 -6.24 -23.61 -0.46
C ALA A 128 -6.24 -24.62 -1.62
N PRO A 129 -7.17 -25.58 -1.66
CA PRO A 129 -7.28 -26.50 -2.78
C PRO A 129 -7.72 -25.74 -4.04
N LEU A 130 -6.86 -25.71 -5.05
CA LEU A 130 -7.21 -25.32 -6.41
C LEU A 130 -7.82 -26.54 -7.08
N ASN A 131 -9.13 -26.49 -7.38
CA ASN A 131 -9.84 -27.54 -8.12
C ASN A 131 -9.65 -28.98 -7.65
N GLY A 132 -9.89 -29.22 -6.35
CA GLY A 132 -10.21 -30.58 -5.85
C GLY A 132 -9.04 -31.53 -5.56
N ALA A 133 -7.79 -31.25 -5.92
CA ALA A 133 -6.73 -32.22 -5.71
C ALA A 133 -5.30 -31.69 -5.52
N SER A 134 -5.01 -30.42 -5.71
CA SER A 134 -3.63 -29.90 -5.62
C SER A 134 -3.54 -28.71 -4.69
N TYR A 135 -2.83 -28.89 -3.58
CA TYR A 135 -2.41 -27.80 -2.70
C TYR A 135 -1.13 -27.22 -3.25
N LEU A 136 -1.08 -25.90 -3.42
CA LEU A 136 0.21 -25.22 -3.58
C LEU A 136 0.93 -25.28 -2.23
N GLN A 137 1.76 -26.30 -2.04
CA GLN A 137 2.67 -26.37 -0.89
C GLN A 137 3.90 -25.53 -1.19
N GLY A 138 4.11 -24.51 -0.38
CA GLY A 138 5.29 -23.66 -0.43
C GLY A 138 5.09 -22.30 -1.07
N TRP A 139 6.17 -21.52 -1.06
CA TRP A 139 6.19 -20.15 -1.57
C TRP A 139 6.38 -20.12 -3.08
N VAL A 140 5.46 -19.50 -3.78
CA VAL A 140 5.58 -19.21 -5.22
C VAL A 140 5.83 -17.73 -5.41
N ALA A 141 6.97 -17.39 -6.03
CA ALA A 141 7.33 -16.01 -6.35
C ALA A 141 6.99 -15.70 -7.81
N ARG A 142 6.38 -14.53 -8.06
CA ARG A 142 6.01 -14.06 -9.40
C ARG A 142 6.26 -12.56 -9.53
N PRO A 143 6.53 -12.08 -10.77
CA PRO A 143 6.54 -10.66 -11.07
C PRO A 143 5.19 -10.02 -10.69
N SER A 144 5.27 -8.81 -10.17
CA SER A 144 4.10 -8.06 -9.72
C SER A 144 4.30 -6.59 -10.03
N TYR A 145 3.21 -5.89 -10.33
CA TYR A 145 3.19 -4.43 -10.42
C TYR A 145 1.98 -3.87 -9.72
N ALA A 146 2.09 -2.65 -9.25
CA ALA A 146 1.00 -1.93 -8.62
C ALA A 146 0.91 -0.51 -9.18
N VAL A 147 -0.31 -0.03 -9.33
CA VAL A 147 -0.62 1.35 -9.69
C VAL A 147 -1.65 1.86 -8.70
N GLY A 148 -1.38 3.02 -8.15
CA GLY A 148 -2.27 3.57 -7.15
C GLY A 148 -1.94 5.00 -6.78
N GLY A 149 -2.37 5.38 -5.60
CA GLY A 149 -2.11 6.68 -5.05
C GLY A 149 -2.80 6.86 -3.71
N GLY A 150 -2.63 8.04 -3.16
CA GLY A 150 -3.18 8.31 -1.85
C GLY A 150 -3.06 9.76 -1.44
N VAL A 151 -3.26 9.94 -0.16
CA VAL A 151 -3.13 11.23 0.50
C VAL A 151 -2.19 11.10 1.68
N GLU A 152 -1.34 12.12 1.87
CA GLU A 152 -0.49 12.23 3.05
C GLU A 152 -0.79 13.54 3.79
N HIS A 153 -0.70 13.47 5.11
CA HIS A 153 -0.88 14.63 5.98
C HIS A 153 0.24 14.67 7.01
N SER A 154 0.98 15.78 7.06
CA SER A 154 2.01 15.99 8.07
C SER A 154 1.37 16.42 9.38
N LEU A 155 1.55 15.65 10.44
CA LEU A 155 1.10 15.98 11.80
C LEU A 155 2.09 16.91 12.48
N PHE A 156 3.39 16.67 12.25
CA PHE A 156 4.53 17.46 12.74
C PHE A 156 5.53 17.65 11.60
N SER A 157 6.59 18.41 11.85
CA SER A 157 7.63 18.66 10.84
C SER A 157 8.25 17.39 10.27
N SER A 158 8.38 16.35 11.09
CA SER A 158 9.02 15.09 10.71
C SER A 158 8.08 13.88 10.69
N LEU A 159 6.87 14.00 11.22
CA LEU A 159 5.93 12.88 11.37
C LEU A 159 4.64 13.17 10.65
N GLY A 160 4.09 12.18 9.94
CA GLY A 160 2.79 12.29 9.30
C GLY A 160 2.09 10.94 9.12
N VAL A 161 0.92 11.00 8.53
CA VAL A 161 0.08 9.85 8.19
C VAL A 161 -0.16 9.80 6.70
N ARG A 162 -0.26 8.59 6.16
CA ARG A 162 -0.51 8.33 4.75
C ARG A 162 -1.61 7.28 4.63
N VAL A 163 -2.57 7.52 3.74
CA VAL A 163 -3.58 6.54 3.33
C VAL A 163 -3.48 6.38 1.83
N GLN A 164 -3.33 5.15 1.37
CA GLN A 164 -3.16 4.82 -0.05
C GLN A 164 -4.02 3.65 -0.47
N GLY A 165 -4.39 3.62 -1.75
CA GLY A 165 -5.08 2.52 -2.39
C GLY A 165 -4.39 2.17 -3.70
N ASP A 166 -4.05 0.89 -3.87
CA ASP A 166 -3.33 0.39 -5.03
C ASP A 166 -4.08 -0.77 -5.66
N TYR A 167 -4.05 -0.79 -6.96
CA TYR A 167 -4.40 -1.93 -7.76
C TYR A 167 -3.12 -2.71 -8.07
N GLN A 168 -2.99 -3.89 -7.46
CA GLN A 168 -1.82 -4.75 -7.63
C GLN A 168 -2.16 -5.91 -8.56
N HIS A 169 -1.36 -6.11 -9.58
CA HIS A 169 -1.46 -7.24 -10.50
C HIS A 169 -0.31 -8.22 -10.24
N THR A 170 -0.68 -9.49 -10.12
CA THR A 170 0.26 -10.60 -9.97
C THR A 170 -0.06 -11.68 -10.99
N THR A 171 0.97 -12.35 -11.52
CA THR A 171 0.82 -13.44 -12.48
C THR A 171 1.04 -14.78 -11.77
N PHE A 172 0.11 -15.19 -10.93
CA PHE A 172 0.18 -16.54 -10.34
C PHE A 172 -0.42 -17.53 -11.34
N GLY A 173 0.36 -18.58 -11.69
CA GLY A 173 -0.12 -19.70 -12.49
C GLY A 173 -1.00 -20.61 -11.64
N ASP A 174 -1.99 -21.24 -12.26
CA ASP A 174 -2.70 -22.35 -11.67
C ASP A 174 -1.85 -23.64 -11.74
N SER A 175 -2.31 -24.69 -11.06
CA SER A 175 -1.66 -26.02 -11.06
C SER A 175 -1.66 -26.69 -12.44
N ALA A 176 -2.41 -26.20 -13.41
CA ALA A 176 -2.45 -26.68 -14.79
C ALA A 176 -1.42 -25.95 -15.69
N GLY A 177 -0.62 -25.03 -15.14
CA GLY A 177 0.36 -24.25 -15.90
C GLY A 177 -0.23 -23.07 -16.66
N ALA A 178 -1.53 -22.80 -16.55
CA ALA A 178 -2.13 -21.60 -17.11
C ALA A 178 -1.77 -20.40 -16.22
N ILE A 179 -1.10 -19.40 -16.80
CA ILE A 179 -0.77 -18.15 -16.13
C ILE A 179 -2.08 -17.34 -16.05
N GLN A 180 -2.67 -17.26 -14.88
CA GLN A 180 -3.81 -16.39 -14.65
C GLN A 180 -3.35 -15.11 -13.94
N GLY A 181 -3.66 -13.96 -14.55
CA GLY A 181 -3.46 -12.67 -13.91
C GLY A 181 -4.46 -12.51 -12.76
N GLN A 182 -3.96 -12.18 -11.59
CA GLN A 182 -4.79 -11.86 -10.43
C GLN A 182 -4.69 -10.37 -10.14
N ASN A 183 -5.85 -9.77 -9.89
CA ASN A 183 -5.97 -8.34 -9.65
C ASN A 183 -6.45 -8.09 -8.22
N ASP A 184 -5.58 -7.57 -7.41
CA ASP A 184 -5.80 -7.37 -5.98
C ASP A 184 -6.00 -5.88 -5.69
N LEU A 185 -6.90 -5.55 -4.79
CA LEU A 185 -7.00 -4.22 -4.20
C LEU A 185 -6.24 -4.20 -2.89
N ARG A 186 -5.24 -3.34 -2.80
CA ARG A 186 -4.44 -3.09 -1.60
C ARG A 186 -4.83 -1.74 -1.01
N LEU A 187 -5.19 -1.71 0.26
CA LEU A 187 -5.43 -0.49 1.03
C LEU A 187 -4.43 -0.43 2.18
N THR A 188 -3.70 0.68 2.29
CA THR A 188 -2.67 0.85 3.32
C THR A 188 -2.92 2.14 4.09
N THR A 189 -2.79 2.04 5.42
CA THR A 189 -2.75 3.21 6.31
C THR A 189 -1.45 3.14 7.11
N SER A 190 -0.60 4.15 6.97
CA SER A 190 0.74 4.16 7.55
C SER A 190 1.06 5.48 8.23
N MET A 191 1.98 5.42 9.18
CA MET A 191 2.69 6.58 9.70
C MET A 191 4.04 6.66 9.02
N PHE A 192 4.48 7.85 8.65
CA PHE A 192 5.79 8.07 8.08
C PHE A 192 6.61 9.04 8.94
N TYR A 193 7.91 8.79 8.97
CA TYR A 193 8.89 9.70 9.57
C TYR A 193 9.85 10.19 8.50
N ARG A 194 10.03 11.51 8.44
CA ARG A 194 10.86 12.20 7.46
C ARG A 194 12.18 12.62 8.08
N PHE A 195 13.28 12.21 7.46
CA PHE A 195 14.63 12.60 7.79
C PHE A 195 15.11 13.67 6.80
N GLY A 196 15.90 14.61 7.27
CA GLY A 196 16.47 15.68 6.48
C GLY A 196 16.04 17.04 6.98
N ASN A 197 17.01 17.97 7.05
CA ASN A 197 16.74 19.32 7.46
C ASN A 197 15.89 20.00 6.39
N ARG A 198 14.72 20.43 6.79
CA ARG A 198 14.07 21.57 6.17
C ARG A 198 14.52 22.80 6.96
N GLU A 199 15.63 23.38 6.57
CA GLU A 199 15.87 24.79 6.87
C GLU A 199 15.09 25.65 5.88
#